data_8d094570a7a89378ce2afc0db8237fc6
#
_entry.id   8d094570a7a89378ce2afc0db8237fc6
#
_cell.length_a   1.000
_cell.length_b   1.000
_cell.length_c   1.000
_cell.angle_alpha   90.00
_cell.angle_beta   90.00
_cell.angle_gamma   90.00
#
_symmetry.space_group_name_H-M   'P 1'
#
loop_
_entity.id
_entity.type
_entity.pdbx_description
1 polymer ?
#
loop_
_entity_poly.entity_id
_entity_poly.type
_entity_poly.pdbx_seq_one_letter_code
_entity_poly.pdbx_strand_id
1 'polypeptide(L)'
;MKETYFRDLLTNDIKESNIILLGIPYDLGCSCGKGASLAPKTIRELSSFLPPFTADGKSLKNNKIYDYNDVSEYSKIEDKFKEILQYDKFNLILGGDHSISIPTQKVFLEYAKKLNKIPVIIHIDAHPDICDFYDGSKYSHACTNMRAIENGYETNNITMVGIRGYEEQEVQYLSNHKELEVYNASYINKNGFGKILESLFNKYKNSENHLIYLSYDIDANDPSFAPGTGTPEAFGLNNIELLNFIKELFINLPIKVMDIVEVSPVLDNNDITSWLALKTIYEILGILSDKNK
;
A
#
# COMPACT_ATOMS: atom_id res chain seq x y z
N MET A 1 17.11 -7.44 26.44
CA MET A 1 17.40 -7.88 25.06
C MET A 1 17.05 -6.69 24.17
N LYS A 2 17.91 -6.26 23.23
CA LYS A 2 17.50 -5.30 22.21
C LYS A 2 16.38 -5.96 21.44
N GLU A 3 15.20 -5.34 21.40
CA GLU A 3 14.10 -5.78 20.55
C GLU A 3 14.59 -5.72 19.10
N THR A 4 14.73 -6.88 18.48
CA THR A 4 15.13 -6.97 17.08
C THR A 4 13.86 -7.06 16.26
N TYR A 5 13.45 -5.93 15.65
CA TYR A 5 12.34 -5.89 14.70
C TYR A 5 12.56 -6.90 13.58
N PHE A 6 11.49 -7.46 13.04
CA PHE A 6 11.53 -8.45 11.95
C PHE A 6 12.51 -9.61 12.15
N ARG A 7 12.84 -9.96 13.40
CA ARG A 7 13.69 -11.09 13.83
C ARG A 7 14.52 -11.73 12.71
N ASP A 8 15.81 -11.72 12.79
CA ASP A 8 16.74 -12.39 11.85
C ASP A 8 16.61 -12.01 10.35
N LEU A 9 15.64 -11.16 9.97
CA LEU A 9 15.45 -10.71 8.59
C LEU A 9 16.17 -9.40 8.28
N LEU A 10 16.61 -8.64 9.30
CA LEU A 10 17.27 -7.36 9.07
C LEU A 10 18.72 -7.54 8.61
N THR A 11 19.15 -6.67 7.71
CA THR A 11 20.55 -6.47 7.33
C THR A 11 20.96 -5.01 7.51
N ASN A 12 22.23 -4.80 7.81
CA ASN A 12 22.82 -3.45 7.90
C ASN A 12 23.43 -2.97 6.57
N ASP A 13 23.45 -3.82 5.54
CA ASP A 13 23.95 -3.48 4.21
C ASP A 13 22.79 -3.46 3.20
N ILE A 14 22.47 -2.27 2.71
CA ILE A 14 21.42 -2.07 1.71
C ILE A 14 21.70 -2.83 0.40
N LYS A 15 22.98 -3.08 0.07
CA LYS A 15 23.34 -3.82 -1.15
C LYS A 15 23.01 -5.29 -1.04
N GLU A 16 23.10 -5.85 0.16
CA GLU A 16 22.73 -7.24 0.44
C GLU A 16 21.24 -7.45 0.59
N SER A 17 20.46 -6.37 0.78
CA SER A 17 19.02 -6.48 0.94
C SER A 17 18.33 -6.82 -0.37
N ASN A 18 17.19 -7.49 -0.28
CA ASN A 18 16.23 -7.64 -1.38
C ASN A 18 14.96 -6.82 -1.15
N ILE A 19 14.80 -6.28 0.06
CA ILE A 19 13.68 -5.44 0.48
C ILE A 19 14.22 -4.22 1.21
N ILE A 20 13.70 -3.04 0.87
CA ILE A 20 13.93 -1.81 1.64
C ILE A 20 12.63 -1.44 2.32
N LEU A 21 12.69 -1.28 3.63
CA LEU A 21 11.59 -0.84 4.48
C LEU A 21 11.76 0.66 4.77
N LEU A 22 10.73 1.44 4.48
CA LEU A 22 10.67 2.87 4.78
C LEU A 22 9.47 3.16 5.67
N GLY A 23 9.65 3.87 6.77
CA GLY A 23 8.55 4.43 7.55
C GLY A 23 8.28 5.88 7.17
N ILE A 24 6.99 6.25 7.09
CA ILE A 24 6.55 7.64 6.86
C ILE A 24 5.48 7.97 7.92
N PRO A 25 5.92 8.37 9.15
CA PRO A 25 5.02 8.67 10.26
C PRO A 25 4.39 10.07 10.11
N TYR A 26 3.39 10.18 9.23
CA TYR A 26 2.70 11.44 8.91
C TYR A 26 1.20 11.23 8.93
N ASP A 27 0.43 12.13 9.57
CA ASP A 27 -1.03 12.09 9.63
C ASP A 27 -1.67 13.50 9.67
N LEU A 28 -1.03 14.46 9.02
CA LEU A 28 -1.57 15.81 8.90
C LEU A 28 -2.44 15.99 7.65
N GLY A 29 -2.47 15.00 6.75
CA GLY A 29 -3.35 14.96 5.58
C GLY A 29 -4.71 14.34 5.86
N CYS A 30 -4.91 13.70 7.02
CA CYS A 30 -6.19 13.08 7.37
C CYS A 30 -7.23 14.12 7.81
N SER A 31 -8.48 13.92 7.44
CA SER A 31 -9.63 14.77 7.79
C SER A 31 -10.17 14.50 9.20
N CYS A 32 -10.14 13.23 9.62
CA CYS A 32 -10.56 12.81 10.97
C CYS A 32 -9.75 11.60 11.42
N GLY A 33 -9.93 11.16 12.66
CA GLY A 33 -9.37 9.91 13.15
C GLY A 33 -7.84 9.84 13.14
N LYS A 34 -7.13 10.83 13.71
CA LYS A 34 -5.66 10.85 13.76
C LYS A 34 -5.07 9.68 14.54
N GLY A 35 -3.81 9.35 14.21
CA GLY A 35 -3.03 8.30 14.87
C GLY A 35 -2.26 7.41 13.91
N ALA A 36 -2.48 7.56 12.61
CA ALA A 36 -1.79 6.77 11.59
C ALA A 36 -0.26 7.02 11.58
N SER A 37 0.20 8.18 12.02
CA SER A 37 1.63 8.47 12.20
C SER A 37 2.35 7.52 13.17
N LEU A 38 1.63 6.79 14.01
CA LEU A 38 2.22 5.79 14.91
C LEU A 38 2.37 4.41 14.28
N ALA A 39 1.72 4.13 13.13
CA ALA A 39 1.75 2.82 12.50
C ALA A 39 3.16 2.30 12.18
N PRO A 40 4.09 3.11 11.60
CA PRO A 40 5.42 2.60 11.29
C PRO A 40 6.16 2.07 12.51
N LYS A 41 6.04 2.76 13.64
CA LYS A 41 6.63 2.34 14.91
C LYS A 41 5.94 1.09 15.45
N THR A 42 4.60 1.11 15.56
CA THR A 42 3.83 0.01 16.15
C THR A 42 4.02 -1.30 15.37
N ILE A 43 3.97 -1.26 14.04
CA ILE A 43 4.18 -2.45 13.19
C ILE A 43 5.58 -3.04 13.40
N ARG A 44 6.63 -2.20 13.51
CA ARG A 44 7.99 -2.67 13.83
C ARG A 44 8.05 -3.32 15.22
N GLU A 45 7.47 -2.68 16.24
CA GLU A 45 7.45 -3.22 17.60
C GLU A 45 6.74 -4.59 17.65
N LEU A 46 5.56 -4.70 17.02
CA LEU A 46 4.82 -5.95 16.94
C LEU A 46 5.61 -7.05 16.20
N SER A 47 6.40 -6.71 15.18
CA SER A 47 7.22 -7.68 14.46
C SER A 47 8.26 -8.39 15.32
N SER A 48 8.66 -7.79 16.45
CA SER A 48 9.58 -8.42 17.41
C SER A 48 8.98 -9.64 18.11
N PHE A 49 7.65 -9.74 18.18
CA PHE A 49 6.94 -10.87 18.79
C PHE A 49 6.74 -12.04 17.82
N LEU A 50 6.80 -11.80 16.50
CA LEU A 50 6.55 -12.84 15.51
C LEU A 50 7.83 -13.55 15.07
N PRO A 51 7.87 -14.89 15.06
CA PRO A 51 8.91 -15.62 14.37
C PRO A 51 8.77 -15.43 12.84
N PRO A 52 9.87 -15.56 12.06
CA PRO A 52 9.88 -15.26 10.62
C PRO A 52 9.26 -16.40 9.79
N PHE A 53 7.95 -16.59 9.93
CA PHE A 53 7.16 -17.59 9.22
C PHE A 53 5.81 -17.01 8.76
N THR A 54 5.34 -17.49 7.61
CA THR A 54 3.95 -17.27 7.17
C THR A 54 2.95 -18.02 8.03
N ALA A 55 1.66 -17.82 7.81
CA ALA A 55 0.61 -18.52 8.55
C ALA A 55 0.61 -20.04 8.31
N ASP A 56 1.06 -20.49 7.14
CA ASP A 56 1.21 -21.92 6.79
C ASP A 56 2.60 -22.50 7.16
N GLY A 57 3.40 -21.75 7.91
CA GLY A 57 4.69 -22.22 8.43
C GLY A 57 5.87 -22.12 7.46
N LYS A 58 5.72 -21.42 6.34
CA LYS A 58 6.81 -21.18 5.39
C LYS A 58 7.84 -20.19 5.98
N SER A 59 9.13 -20.53 5.90
CA SER A 59 10.22 -19.70 6.38
C SER A 59 10.42 -18.44 5.52
N LEU A 60 10.66 -17.33 6.16
CA LEU A 60 10.95 -16.02 5.53
C LEU A 60 12.46 -15.72 5.44
N LYS A 61 13.34 -16.64 5.88
CA LYS A 61 14.78 -16.38 6.07
C LYS A 61 15.57 -16.08 4.79
N ASN A 62 14.99 -16.29 3.60
CA ASN A 62 15.60 -15.87 2.34
C ASN A 62 15.44 -14.35 2.07
N ASN A 63 14.63 -13.66 2.87
CA ASN A 63 14.52 -12.21 2.78
C ASN A 63 15.59 -11.54 3.64
N LYS A 64 16.16 -10.47 3.10
CA LYS A 64 17.02 -9.54 3.81
C LYS A 64 16.42 -8.15 3.71
N ILE A 65 15.94 -7.62 4.82
CA ILE A 65 15.29 -6.31 4.91
C ILE A 65 16.31 -5.28 5.37
N TYR A 66 16.52 -4.24 4.58
CA TYR A 66 17.21 -3.04 5.04
C TYR A 66 16.17 -2.03 5.52
N ASP A 67 16.15 -1.76 6.83
CA ASP A 67 15.28 -0.74 7.40
C ASP A 67 15.93 0.65 7.23
N TYR A 68 15.36 1.44 6.32
CA TYR A 68 15.82 2.80 6.03
C TYR A 68 15.44 3.79 7.15
N ASN A 69 14.72 3.33 8.17
CA ASN A 69 14.10 4.11 9.23
C ASN A 69 12.97 5.02 8.73
N ASP A 70 12.68 6.08 9.49
CA ASP A 70 11.54 6.95 9.26
C ASP A 70 11.94 8.27 8.59
N VAL A 71 11.04 8.75 7.72
CA VAL A 71 11.06 10.09 7.17
C VAL A 71 9.85 10.86 7.69
N SER A 72 10.06 11.68 8.72
CA SER A 72 8.98 12.39 9.43
C SER A 72 8.61 13.74 8.79
N GLU A 73 9.50 14.32 7.98
CA GLU A 73 9.26 15.60 7.32
C GLU A 73 8.68 15.36 5.92
N TYR A 74 7.42 15.76 5.71
CA TYR A 74 6.70 15.56 4.43
C TYR A 74 7.51 16.08 3.24
N SER A 75 8.14 17.27 3.35
CA SER A 75 8.97 17.86 2.31
C SER A 75 10.21 17.04 1.91
N LYS A 76 10.61 16.08 2.71
CA LYS A 76 11.79 15.23 2.47
C LYS A 76 11.42 13.86 1.86
N ILE A 77 10.13 13.52 1.78
CA ILE A 77 9.70 12.20 1.30
C ILE A 77 10.18 11.96 -0.13
N GLU A 78 9.97 12.92 -1.04
CA GLU A 78 10.38 12.78 -2.45
C GLU A 78 11.88 12.49 -2.59
N ASP A 79 12.73 13.30 -1.93
CA ASP A 79 14.19 13.15 -2.05
C ASP A 79 14.67 11.82 -1.46
N LYS A 80 14.13 11.43 -0.31
CA LYS A 80 14.50 10.18 0.34
C LYS A 80 14.02 8.96 -0.44
N PHE A 81 12.83 9.01 -0.99
CA PHE A 81 12.32 7.90 -1.78
C PHE A 81 13.04 7.79 -3.15
N LYS A 82 13.45 8.91 -3.77
CA LYS A 82 14.34 8.90 -4.95
C LYS A 82 15.67 8.21 -4.66
N GLU A 83 16.25 8.47 -3.48
CA GLU A 83 17.49 7.81 -3.05
C GLU A 83 17.31 6.29 -2.91
N ILE A 84 16.19 5.86 -2.32
CA ILE A 84 15.88 4.44 -2.10
C ILE A 84 15.66 3.68 -3.43
N LEU A 85 14.91 4.25 -4.36
CA LEU A 85 14.59 3.58 -5.64
C LEU A 85 15.82 3.28 -6.50
N GLN A 86 16.96 3.98 -6.30
CA GLN A 86 18.20 3.74 -7.03
C GLN A 86 18.80 2.34 -6.78
N TYR A 87 18.44 1.69 -5.67
CA TYR A 87 18.95 0.36 -5.34
C TYR A 87 18.23 -0.78 -6.07
N ASP A 88 17.18 -0.48 -6.81
CA ASP A 88 16.40 -1.46 -7.58
C ASP A 88 15.89 -2.67 -6.78
N LYS A 89 15.51 -2.45 -5.54
CA LYS A 89 14.91 -3.46 -4.64
C LYS A 89 13.40 -3.34 -4.60
N PHE A 90 12.72 -4.34 -4.01
CA PHE A 90 11.32 -4.16 -3.60
C PHE A 90 11.27 -3.18 -2.44
N ASN A 91 10.32 -2.24 -2.49
CA ASN A 91 10.16 -1.21 -1.47
C ASN A 91 8.83 -1.40 -0.74
N LEU A 92 8.93 -1.60 0.57
CA LEU A 92 7.79 -1.64 1.48
C LEU A 92 7.75 -0.32 2.27
N ILE A 93 6.64 0.39 2.17
CA ILE A 93 6.42 1.64 2.90
C ILE A 93 5.40 1.38 4.00
N LEU A 94 5.80 1.60 5.25
CA LEU A 94 4.88 1.69 6.37
C LEU A 94 4.43 3.14 6.46
N GLY A 95 3.22 3.42 6.01
CA GLY A 95 2.70 4.79 5.91
C GLY A 95 2.09 5.29 7.21
N GLY A 96 1.77 6.56 7.17
CA GLY A 96 0.83 7.24 8.03
C GLY A 96 -0.54 7.29 7.34
N ASP A 97 -1.12 8.52 7.20
CA ASP A 97 -2.32 8.71 6.39
C ASP A 97 -2.02 8.54 4.88
N HIS A 98 -3.07 8.41 4.07
CA HIS A 98 -2.90 8.12 2.63
C HIS A 98 -2.24 9.27 1.84
N SER A 99 -2.16 10.48 2.39
CA SER A 99 -1.49 11.61 1.71
C SER A 99 0.00 11.37 1.46
N ILE A 100 0.63 10.43 2.20
CA ILE A 100 2.04 10.08 1.97
C ILE A 100 2.27 9.46 0.60
N SER A 101 1.24 8.89 0.01
CA SER A 101 1.32 8.28 -1.31
C SER A 101 1.39 9.32 -2.43
N ILE A 102 0.99 10.57 -2.20
CA ILE A 102 1.15 11.66 -3.17
C ILE A 102 2.62 11.85 -3.60
N PRO A 103 3.57 12.13 -2.68
CA PRO A 103 4.97 12.28 -3.04
C PRO A 103 5.63 10.96 -3.47
N THR A 104 5.26 9.81 -2.89
CA THR A 104 5.88 8.54 -3.25
C THR A 104 5.45 8.03 -4.63
N GLN A 105 4.18 8.18 -5.00
CA GLN A 105 3.68 7.88 -6.35
C GLN A 105 4.27 8.82 -7.40
N LYS A 106 4.45 10.11 -7.10
CA LYS A 106 5.13 11.06 -7.99
C LYS A 106 6.57 10.61 -8.29
N VAL A 107 7.32 10.26 -7.25
CA VAL A 107 8.69 9.75 -7.41
C VAL A 107 8.74 8.44 -8.16
N PHE A 108 7.78 7.54 -7.91
CA PHE A 108 7.68 6.27 -8.64
C PHE A 108 7.39 6.48 -10.12
N LEU A 109 6.53 7.44 -10.48
CA LEU A 109 6.28 7.84 -11.86
C LEU A 109 7.58 8.29 -12.56
N GLU A 110 8.35 9.17 -11.90
CA GLU A 110 9.63 9.65 -12.43
C GLU A 110 10.64 8.50 -12.62
N TYR A 111 10.70 7.59 -11.65
CA TYR A 111 11.53 6.40 -11.71
C TYR A 111 11.15 5.47 -12.85
N ALA A 112 9.86 5.16 -13.02
CA ALA A 112 9.37 4.32 -14.11
C ALA A 112 9.68 4.93 -15.48
N LYS A 113 9.43 6.24 -15.66
CA LYS A 113 9.75 6.97 -16.88
C LYS A 113 11.25 6.95 -17.21
N LYS A 114 12.12 7.08 -16.20
CA LYS A 114 13.58 6.98 -16.38
C LYS A 114 14.02 5.60 -16.89
N LEU A 115 13.28 4.55 -16.54
CA LEU A 115 13.51 3.18 -17.00
C LEU A 115 12.79 2.86 -18.33
N ASN A 116 12.13 3.82 -18.96
CA ASN A 116 11.24 3.63 -20.11
C ASN A 116 10.12 2.60 -19.82
N LYS A 117 9.58 2.63 -18.59
CA LYS A 117 8.47 1.79 -18.15
C LYS A 117 7.21 2.63 -17.94
N ILE A 118 6.08 1.97 -18.03
CA ILE A 118 4.77 2.57 -17.78
C ILE A 118 4.43 2.34 -16.31
N PRO A 119 4.20 3.41 -15.51
CA PRO A 119 3.79 3.28 -14.13
C PRO A 119 2.31 2.93 -14.02
N VAL A 120 2.00 2.01 -13.13
CA VAL A 120 0.63 1.55 -12.83
C VAL A 120 0.38 1.70 -11.34
N ILE A 121 -0.82 2.15 -10.97
CA ILE A 121 -1.31 2.14 -9.58
C ILE A 121 -2.42 1.09 -9.46
N ILE A 122 -2.28 0.19 -8.50
CA ILE A 122 -3.36 -0.62 -7.97
C ILE A 122 -3.67 -0.06 -6.58
N HIS A 123 -4.83 0.57 -6.45
CA HIS A 123 -5.30 1.24 -5.26
C HIS A 123 -6.37 0.38 -4.60
N ILE A 124 -6.05 -0.21 -3.45
CA ILE A 124 -6.94 -1.06 -2.65
C ILE A 124 -7.40 -0.23 -1.46
N ASP A 125 -8.68 0.12 -1.39
CA ASP A 125 -9.18 1.18 -0.52
C ASP A 125 -10.72 1.11 -0.40
N ALA A 126 -11.28 1.72 0.63
CA ALA A 126 -12.70 2.03 0.70
C ALA A 126 -13.08 3.25 -0.14
N HIS A 127 -12.14 4.18 -0.37
CA HIS A 127 -12.33 5.48 -0.99
C HIS A 127 -11.61 5.61 -2.33
N PRO A 128 -12.14 6.38 -3.30
CA PRO A 128 -11.44 6.62 -4.57
C PRO A 128 -10.22 7.52 -4.44
N ASP A 129 -10.17 8.38 -3.41
CA ASP A 129 -9.12 9.39 -3.17
C ASP A 129 -8.83 10.28 -4.39
N ILE A 130 -9.91 10.64 -5.09
CA ILE A 130 -9.85 11.40 -6.34
C ILE A 130 -10.47 12.80 -6.21
N CYS A 131 -10.58 13.29 -4.98
CA CYS A 131 -10.98 14.66 -4.72
C CYS A 131 -9.94 15.65 -5.26
N ASP A 132 -10.37 16.72 -5.94
CA ASP A 132 -9.44 17.79 -6.32
C ASP A 132 -8.98 18.61 -5.11
N PHE A 133 -9.90 18.82 -4.17
CA PHE A 133 -9.66 19.56 -2.95
C PHE A 133 -10.53 18.99 -1.83
N TYR A 134 -9.93 18.73 -0.68
CA TYR A 134 -10.64 18.19 0.46
C TYR A 134 -10.10 18.75 1.77
N ASP A 135 -10.99 19.13 2.70
CA ASP A 135 -10.67 19.69 4.01
C ASP A 135 -9.59 20.81 3.99
N GLY A 136 -9.75 21.75 3.05
CA GLY A 136 -8.84 22.88 2.93
C GLY A 136 -7.51 22.59 2.22
N SER A 137 -7.30 21.41 1.63
CA SER A 137 -6.03 21.02 1.02
C SER A 137 -6.20 20.22 -0.27
N LYS A 138 -5.28 20.44 -1.22
CA LYS A 138 -5.04 19.53 -2.37
C LYS A 138 -4.16 18.33 -2.00
N TYR A 139 -3.56 18.35 -0.83
CA TYR A 139 -2.66 17.32 -0.30
C TYR A 139 -3.30 16.56 0.86
N SER A 140 -4.62 16.51 0.89
CA SER A 140 -5.40 15.66 1.78
C SER A 140 -5.27 14.19 1.36
N HIS A 141 -5.47 13.27 2.30
CA HIS A 141 -5.53 11.83 2.03
C HIS A 141 -6.56 11.49 0.92
N ALA A 142 -7.72 12.19 0.89
CA ALA A 142 -8.75 12.00 -0.13
C ALA A 142 -8.39 12.52 -1.55
N CYS A 143 -7.15 13.00 -1.78
CA CYS A 143 -6.72 13.60 -3.04
C CYS A 143 -5.61 12.82 -3.76
N THR A 144 -5.24 11.65 -3.26
CA THR A 144 -4.05 10.90 -3.67
C THR A 144 -4.06 10.54 -5.15
N ASN A 145 -5.12 9.91 -5.63
CA ASN A 145 -5.24 9.52 -7.04
C ASN A 145 -5.45 10.72 -7.98
N MET A 146 -6.11 11.79 -7.52
CA MET A 146 -6.18 13.00 -8.31
C MET A 146 -4.78 13.61 -8.53
N ARG A 147 -3.96 13.66 -7.49
CA ARG A 147 -2.56 14.14 -7.63
C ARG A 147 -1.73 13.22 -8.51
N ALA A 148 -1.97 11.90 -8.47
CA ALA A 148 -1.31 10.97 -9.39
C ALA A 148 -1.64 11.29 -10.85
N ILE A 149 -2.91 11.52 -11.19
CA ILE A 149 -3.36 11.88 -12.54
C ILE A 149 -2.76 13.22 -12.97
N GLU A 150 -2.79 14.24 -12.12
CA GLU A 150 -2.18 15.54 -12.41
C GLU A 150 -0.66 15.46 -12.64
N ASN A 151 0.02 14.57 -11.94
CA ASN A 151 1.45 14.31 -12.13
C ASN A 151 1.75 13.55 -13.43
N GLY A 152 0.75 12.96 -14.08
CA GLY A 152 0.86 12.32 -15.39
C GLY A 152 0.78 10.79 -15.39
N TYR A 153 0.12 10.19 -14.42
CA TYR A 153 -0.40 8.84 -14.58
C TYR A 153 -1.57 8.85 -15.55
N GLU A 154 -1.59 7.90 -16.45
CA GLU A 154 -2.75 7.73 -17.32
C GLU A 154 -3.87 7.01 -16.55
N THR A 155 -5.10 7.49 -16.70
CA THR A 155 -6.27 7.00 -15.97
C THR A 155 -6.54 5.50 -16.19
N ASN A 156 -6.22 4.96 -17.39
CA ASN A 156 -6.34 3.54 -17.70
C ASN A 156 -5.28 2.64 -17.00
N ASN A 157 -4.28 3.26 -16.38
CA ASN A 157 -3.26 2.59 -15.57
C ASN A 157 -3.48 2.75 -14.05
N ILE A 158 -4.67 3.21 -13.67
CA ILE A 158 -5.12 3.26 -12.26
C ILE A 158 -6.31 2.31 -12.11
N THR A 159 -6.19 1.34 -11.22
CA THR A 159 -7.27 0.41 -10.87
C THR A 159 -7.59 0.55 -9.40
N MET A 160 -8.85 0.84 -9.08
CA MET A 160 -9.35 1.03 -7.73
C MET A 160 -10.18 -0.18 -7.29
N VAL A 161 -9.91 -0.73 -6.12
CA VAL A 161 -10.48 -2.01 -5.63
C VAL A 161 -10.98 -1.86 -4.21
N GLY A 162 -12.27 -2.15 -3.97
CA GLY A 162 -12.87 -2.12 -2.64
C GLY A 162 -13.74 -0.90 -2.36
N ILE A 163 -13.87 -0.02 -3.34
CA ILE A 163 -14.48 1.31 -3.19
C ILE A 163 -15.95 1.23 -2.74
N ARG A 164 -16.32 2.02 -1.72
CA ARG A 164 -17.68 2.10 -1.18
C ARG A 164 -18.01 3.41 -0.45
N GLY A 165 -17.00 4.22 -0.10
CA GLY A 165 -17.12 5.58 0.41
C GLY A 165 -16.87 6.58 -0.72
N TYR A 166 -17.72 7.57 -0.90
CA TYR A 166 -17.60 8.54 -1.99
C TYR A 166 -17.98 9.94 -1.55
N GLU A 167 -17.19 10.91 -1.99
CA GLU A 167 -17.60 12.30 -2.02
C GLU A 167 -18.34 12.64 -3.34
N GLU A 168 -19.22 13.65 -3.33
CA GLU A 168 -19.98 14.03 -4.51
C GLU A 168 -19.09 14.37 -5.72
N GLN A 169 -17.98 15.07 -5.51
CA GLN A 169 -17.04 15.42 -6.57
C GLN A 169 -16.38 14.18 -7.20
N GLU A 170 -16.17 13.10 -6.42
CA GLU A 170 -15.61 11.84 -6.89
C GLU A 170 -16.61 11.10 -7.78
N VAL A 171 -17.88 11.03 -7.36
CA VAL A 171 -18.95 10.46 -8.18
C VAL A 171 -19.07 11.18 -9.52
N GLN A 172 -19.01 12.53 -9.52
CA GLN A 172 -19.04 13.33 -10.73
C GLN A 172 -17.81 13.06 -11.61
N TYR A 173 -16.61 13.02 -11.03
CA TYR A 173 -15.39 12.74 -11.77
C TYR A 173 -15.42 11.36 -12.41
N LEU A 174 -15.73 10.30 -11.67
CA LEU A 174 -15.81 8.92 -12.14
C LEU A 174 -16.92 8.71 -13.19
N SER A 175 -18.01 9.50 -13.14
CA SER A 175 -19.05 9.45 -14.15
C SER A 175 -18.56 9.90 -15.53
N ASN A 176 -17.59 10.82 -15.57
CA ASN A 176 -17.02 11.38 -16.79
C ASN A 176 -15.74 10.67 -17.27
N HIS A 177 -15.14 9.81 -16.45
CA HIS A 177 -13.86 9.12 -16.74
C HIS A 177 -14.04 7.61 -16.63
N LYS A 178 -14.76 7.03 -17.61
CA LYS A 178 -15.11 5.59 -17.63
C LYS A 178 -13.93 4.66 -17.93
N GLU A 179 -12.80 5.22 -18.32
CA GLU A 179 -11.53 4.52 -18.51
C GLU A 179 -10.85 4.14 -17.17
N LEU A 180 -11.21 4.80 -16.07
CA LEU A 180 -10.80 4.37 -14.72
C LEU A 180 -11.50 3.07 -14.34
N GLU A 181 -10.74 2.07 -13.98
CA GLU A 181 -11.30 0.80 -13.50
C GLU A 181 -11.59 0.88 -12.00
N VAL A 182 -12.88 0.90 -11.66
CA VAL A 182 -13.35 0.95 -10.27
C VAL A 182 -14.17 -0.30 -9.96
N TYR A 183 -13.68 -1.11 -9.04
CA TYR A 183 -14.36 -2.29 -8.52
C TYR A 183 -14.83 -2.02 -7.09
N ASN A 184 -16.12 -1.78 -6.92
CA ASN A 184 -16.70 -1.50 -5.61
C ASN A 184 -16.82 -2.76 -4.74
N ALA A 185 -16.86 -2.56 -3.42
CA ALA A 185 -16.93 -3.66 -2.45
C ALA A 185 -18.16 -4.54 -2.66
N SER A 186 -19.31 -3.96 -3.01
CA SER A 186 -20.54 -4.74 -3.22
C SER A 186 -20.44 -5.71 -4.41
N TYR A 187 -19.75 -5.30 -5.47
CA TYR A 187 -19.44 -6.19 -6.60
C TYR A 187 -18.53 -7.33 -6.18
N ILE A 188 -17.46 -7.01 -5.41
CA ILE A 188 -16.46 -7.99 -4.96
C ILE A 188 -17.08 -8.99 -4.01
N ASN A 189 -17.85 -8.53 -3.01
CA ASN A 189 -18.52 -9.39 -2.03
C ASN A 189 -19.54 -10.35 -2.69
N LYS A 190 -20.10 -9.98 -3.85
CA LYS A 190 -21.01 -10.84 -4.61
C LYS A 190 -20.31 -11.79 -5.57
N ASN A 191 -19.23 -11.38 -6.21
CA ASN A 191 -18.65 -12.07 -7.38
C ASN A 191 -17.20 -12.57 -7.12
N GLY A 192 -16.57 -12.17 -6.00
CA GLY A 192 -15.16 -12.42 -5.72
C GLY A 192 -14.21 -11.60 -6.61
N PHE A 193 -12.93 -11.88 -6.48
CA PHE A 193 -11.84 -11.14 -7.16
C PHE A 193 -11.49 -11.68 -8.56
N GLY A 194 -12.10 -12.80 -9.00
CA GLY A 194 -11.66 -13.51 -10.21
C GLY A 194 -11.56 -12.65 -11.47
N LYS A 195 -12.60 -11.85 -11.75
CA LYS A 195 -12.60 -10.96 -12.94
C LYS A 195 -11.59 -9.80 -12.82
N ILE A 196 -11.33 -9.34 -11.62
CA ILE A 196 -10.34 -8.29 -11.38
C ILE A 196 -8.94 -8.84 -11.66
N LEU A 197 -8.63 -10.02 -11.15
CA LEU A 197 -7.37 -10.71 -11.43
C LEU A 197 -7.21 -10.98 -12.93
N GLU A 198 -8.25 -11.45 -13.61
CA GLU A 198 -8.24 -11.66 -15.05
C GLU A 198 -7.92 -10.38 -15.82
N SER A 199 -8.58 -9.24 -15.48
CA SER A 199 -8.29 -7.95 -16.11
C SER A 199 -6.85 -7.52 -15.88
N LEU A 200 -6.39 -7.53 -14.63
CA LEU A 200 -5.03 -7.11 -14.28
C LEU A 200 -3.96 -8.02 -14.92
N PHE A 201 -4.19 -9.33 -14.97
CA PHE A 201 -3.25 -10.27 -15.57
C PHE A 201 -3.19 -10.09 -17.10
N ASN A 202 -4.32 -9.89 -17.76
CA ASN A 202 -4.35 -9.61 -19.20
C ASN A 202 -3.60 -8.33 -19.56
N LYS A 203 -3.64 -7.31 -18.69
CA LYS A 203 -2.92 -6.05 -18.91
C LYS A 203 -1.43 -6.15 -18.56
N TYR A 204 -1.07 -6.77 -17.46
CA TYR A 204 0.23 -6.55 -16.82
C TYR A 204 1.06 -7.82 -16.58
N LYS A 205 0.47 -9.03 -16.61
CA LYS A 205 1.22 -10.28 -16.43
C LYS A 205 2.19 -10.48 -17.58
N ASN A 206 3.45 -10.78 -17.25
CA ASN A 206 4.55 -10.93 -18.20
C ASN A 206 4.88 -9.65 -19.00
N SER A 207 4.39 -8.49 -18.56
CA SER A 207 4.72 -7.23 -19.18
C SER A 207 6.07 -6.72 -18.69
N GLU A 208 7.04 -6.68 -19.58
CA GLU A 208 8.32 -6.04 -19.31
C GLU A 208 8.23 -4.51 -19.33
N ASN A 209 7.10 -3.96 -19.82
CA ASN A 209 6.95 -2.51 -20.02
C ASN A 209 6.30 -1.80 -18.82
N HIS A 210 5.71 -2.51 -17.86
CA HIS A 210 5.01 -1.92 -16.73
C HIS A 210 5.78 -2.10 -15.42
N LEU A 211 5.63 -1.13 -14.53
CA LEU A 211 6.00 -1.22 -13.12
C LEU A 211 4.79 -0.85 -12.26
N ILE A 212 4.56 -1.61 -11.21
CA ILE A 212 3.35 -1.46 -10.38
C ILE A 212 3.70 -0.91 -9.00
N TYR A 213 2.95 0.12 -8.62
CA TYR A 213 2.81 0.62 -7.27
C TYR A 213 1.49 0.07 -6.72
N LEU A 214 1.56 -0.73 -5.67
CA LEU A 214 0.40 -1.22 -4.93
C LEU A 214 0.19 -0.33 -3.71
N SER A 215 -0.88 0.44 -3.68
CA SER A 215 -1.29 1.22 -2.52
C SER A 215 -2.38 0.46 -1.79
N TYR A 216 -2.12 0.11 -0.53
CA TYR A 216 -3.06 -0.62 0.30
C TYR A 216 -3.45 0.21 1.51
N ASP A 217 -4.64 0.79 1.43
CA ASP A 217 -5.32 1.36 2.57
C ASP A 217 -5.94 0.24 3.41
N ILE A 218 -5.69 0.28 4.71
CA ILE A 218 -6.18 -0.76 5.61
C ILE A 218 -7.70 -0.75 5.74
N ASP A 219 -8.35 0.39 5.46
CA ASP A 219 -9.79 0.55 5.52
C ASP A 219 -10.55 -0.12 4.37
N ALA A 220 -9.84 -0.62 3.33
CA ALA A 220 -10.42 -1.53 2.35
C ALA A 220 -11.06 -2.76 3.01
N ASN A 221 -10.49 -3.21 4.13
CA ASN A 221 -11.09 -4.26 4.95
C ASN A 221 -12.38 -3.77 5.61
N ASP A 222 -13.28 -4.70 5.90
CA ASP A 222 -14.44 -4.39 6.75
C ASP A 222 -13.96 -3.98 8.16
N PRO A 223 -14.57 -2.97 8.80
CA PRO A 223 -14.20 -2.53 10.15
C PRO A 223 -14.28 -3.61 11.23
N SER A 224 -14.98 -4.72 10.96
CA SER A 224 -14.96 -5.90 11.84
C SER A 224 -13.60 -6.61 11.89
N PHE A 225 -12.74 -6.41 10.89
CA PHE A 225 -11.38 -6.94 10.82
C PHE A 225 -10.31 -5.88 11.05
N ALA A 226 -10.57 -4.64 10.65
CA ALA A 226 -9.64 -3.51 10.73
C ALA A 226 -10.31 -2.26 11.33
N PRO A 227 -10.64 -2.28 12.64
CA PRO A 227 -11.30 -1.14 13.29
C PRO A 227 -10.38 0.07 13.49
N GLY A 228 -9.05 -0.12 13.48
CA GLY A 228 -8.06 0.91 13.78
C GLY A 228 -7.66 1.73 12.55
N THR A 229 -8.60 2.48 11.99
CA THR A 229 -8.40 3.41 10.88
C THR A 229 -9.17 4.71 11.09
N GLY A 230 -8.79 5.77 10.38
CA GLY A 230 -9.36 7.11 10.54
C GLY A 230 -10.78 7.23 9.98
N THR A 231 -11.04 6.61 8.84
CA THR A 231 -12.28 6.70 8.06
C THR A 231 -12.87 5.31 7.77
N PRO A 232 -13.32 4.59 8.80
CA PRO A 232 -13.84 3.24 8.63
C PRO A 232 -15.17 3.24 7.86
N GLU A 233 -15.26 2.46 6.80
CA GLU A 233 -16.46 2.27 5.99
C GLU A 233 -17.03 0.86 6.19
N ALA A 234 -18.34 0.76 6.47
CA ALA A 234 -19.04 -0.52 6.64
C ALA A 234 -19.16 -1.29 5.31
N PHE A 235 -19.44 -2.60 5.42
CA PHE A 235 -19.61 -3.50 4.27
C PHE A 235 -18.34 -3.66 3.42
N GLY A 236 -17.20 -3.66 4.09
CA GLY A 236 -15.89 -3.79 3.49
C GLY A 236 -15.56 -5.19 2.99
N LEU A 237 -14.30 -5.38 2.65
CA LEU A 237 -13.80 -6.65 2.12
C LEU A 237 -13.44 -7.61 3.27
N ASN A 238 -13.65 -8.91 3.01
CA ASN A 238 -13.17 -9.96 3.91
C ASN A 238 -11.65 -10.02 3.88
N ASN A 239 -11.01 -10.03 5.06
CA ASN A 239 -9.57 -9.98 5.20
C ASN A 239 -8.83 -11.17 4.57
N ILE A 240 -9.43 -12.38 4.59
CA ILE A 240 -8.81 -13.59 4.00
C ILE A 240 -8.89 -13.52 2.47
N GLU A 241 -10.03 -13.10 1.93
CA GLU A 241 -10.22 -12.98 0.48
C GLU A 241 -9.33 -11.87 -0.10
N LEU A 242 -9.25 -10.73 0.61
CA LEU A 242 -8.38 -9.63 0.23
C LEU A 242 -6.89 -10.02 0.31
N LEU A 243 -6.48 -10.70 1.37
CA LEU A 243 -5.11 -11.23 1.47
C LEU A 243 -4.79 -12.17 0.30
N ASN A 244 -5.68 -13.08 -0.05
CA ASN A 244 -5.48 -13.97 -1.18
C ASN A 244 -5.40 -13.20 -2.51
N PHE A 245 -6.22 -12.17 -2.70
CA PHE A 245 -6.12 -11.28 -3.85
C PHE A 245 -4.75 -10.60 -3.93
N ILE A 246 -4.29 -10.00 -2.84
CA ILE A 246 -2.96 -9.36 -2.76
C ILE A 246 -1.85 -10.40 -3.06
N LYS A 247 -1.94 -11.61 -2.52
CA LYS A 247 -0.97 -12.69 -2.80
C LYS A 247 -0.91 -13.01 -4.29
N GLU A 248 -2.06 -13.14 -4.96
CA GLU A 248 -2.11 -13.39 -6.41
C GLU A 248 -1.48 -12.25 -7.22
N LEU A 249 -1.68 -10.99 -6.80
CA LEU A 249 -1.00 -9.85 -7.43
C LEU A 249 0.53 -9.99 -7.31
N PHE A 250 1.04 -10.28 -6.11
CA PHE A 250 2.48 -10.45 -5.90
C PHE A 250 3.09 -11.65 -6.64
N ILE A 251 2.34 -12.74 -6.80
CA ILE A 251 2.81 -13.92 -7.55
C ILE A 251 2.97 -13.59 -9.04
N ASN A 252 2.01 -12.86 -9.60
CA ASN A 252 1.82 -12.77 -11.05
C ASN A 252 2.23 -11.42 -11.68
N LEU A 253 2.38 -10.36 -10.87
CA LEU A 253 2.62 -9.01 -11.38
C LEU A 253 3.97 -8.43 -10.93
N PRO A 254 4.55 -7.48 -11.71
CA PRO A 254 5.83 -6.84 -11.39
C PRO A 254 5.66 -5.69 -10.38
N ILE A 255 5.19 -6.02 -9.16
CA ILE A 255 5.04 -5.03 -8.10
C ILE A 255 6.42 -4.62 -7.58
N LYS A 256 6.71 -3.33 -7.65
CA LYS A 256 8.00 -2.74 -7.26
C LYS A 256 7.93 -2.02 -5.91
N VAL A 257 6.79 -1.41 -5.64
CA VAL A 257 6.52 -0.67 -4.41
C VAL A 257 5.18 -1.12 -3.85
N MET A 258 5.11 -1.24 -2.55
CA MET A 258 3.85 -1.34 -1.81
C MET A 258 3.90 -0.39 -0.64
N ASP A 259 2.87 0.43 -0.47
CA ASP A 259 2.59 1.07 0.80
C ASP A 259 1.43 0.39 1.54
N ILE A 260 1.44 0.53 2.86
CA ILE A 260 0.32 0.20 3.74
C ILE A 260 0.06 1.46 4.56
N VAL A 261 -1.16 2.00 4.42
CA VAL A 261 -1.54 3.30 4.96
C VAL A 261 -2.79 3.22 5.83
N GLU A 262 -3.09 4.30 6.52
CA GLU A 262 -4.28 4.53 7.38
C GLU A 262 -4.41 3.56 8.57
N VAL A 263 -3.40 2.77 8.87
CA VAL A 263 -3.36 2.02 10.14
C VAL A 263 -3.22 3.00 11.29
N SER A 264 -4.22 3.09 12.15
CA SER A 264 -4.20 4.00 13.30
C SER A 264 -4.19 3.22 14.63
N PRO A 265 -3.02 3.00 15.25
CA PRO A 265 -2.93 2.30 16.54
C PRO A 265 -3.70 2.98 17.67
N VAL A 266 -3.92 4.31 17.59
CA VAL A 266 -4.67 5.07 18.59
C VAL A 266 -6.16 4.74 18.56
N LEU A 267 -6.68 4.42 17.38
CA LEU A 267 -8.09 4.08 17.17
C LEU A 267 -8.33 2.57 17.22
N ASP A 268 -7.24 1.79 17.30
CA ASP A 268 -7.27 0.33 17.21
C ASP A 268 -7.72 -0.30 18.54
N ASN A 269 -8.25 -1.50 18.46
CA ASN A 269 -8.62 -2.30 19.62
C ASN A 269 -7.61 -3.44 19.81
N ASN A 270 -6.76 -3.36 20.82
CA ASN A 270 -5.70 -4.34 21.09
C ASN A 270 -4.80 -4.61 19.87
N ASP A 271 -4.48 -3.58 19.11
CA ASP A 271 -3.64 -3.64 17.91
C ASP A 271 -4.13 -4.61 16.81
N ILE A 272 -5.42 -4.96 16.76
CA ILE A 272 -5.98 -5.91 15.79
C ILE A 272 -5.64 -5.51 14.35
N THR A 273 -5.83 -4.22 14.02
CA THR A 273 -5.54 -3.68 12.68
C THR A 273 -4.04 -3.68 12.39
N SER A 274 -3.24 -3.27 13.37
CA SER A 274 -1.78 -3.28 13.27
C SER A 274 -1.23 -4.71 13.09
N TRP A 275 -1.82 -5.70 13.77
CA TRP A 275 -1.52 -7.13 13.57
C TRP A 275 -1.93 -7.61 12.18
N LEU A 276 -3.09 -7.17 11.67
CA LEU A 276 -3.54 -7.51 10.32
C LEU A 276 -2.56 -6.99 9.27
N ALA A 277 -2.15 -5.72 9.37
CA ALA A 277 -1.14 -5.13 8.50
C ALA A 277 0.19 -5.90 8.54
N LEU A 278 0.69 -6.20 9.74
CA LEU A 278 1.93 -6.97 9.92
C LEU A 278 1.83 -8.38 9.34
N LYS A 279 0.72 -9.08 9.57
CA LYS A 279 0.53 -10.44 9.03
C LYS A 279 0.43 -10.42 7.51
N THR A 280 -0.22 -9.41 6.92
CA THR A 280 -0.24 -9.22 5.47
C THR A 280 1.19 -9.05 4.92
N ILE A 281 2.04 -8.25 5.59
CA ILE A 281 3.46 -8.11 5.24
C ILE A 281 4.15 -9.49 5.26
N TYR A 282 3.96 -10.28 6.31
CA TYR A 282 4.61 -11.60 6.44
C TYR A 282 4.21 -12.57 5.34
N GLU A 283 2.95 -12.56 4.93
CA GLU A 283 2.47 -13.38 3.81
C GLU A 283 3.11 -12.95 2.48
N ILE A 284 3.27 -11.65 2.24
CA ILE A 284 3.97 -11.10 1.08
C ILE A 284 5.46 -11.47 1.11
N LEU A 285 6.11 -11.33 2.27
CA LEU A 285 7.49 -11.76 2.45
C LEU A 285 7.67 -13.27 2.13
N GLY A 286 6.66 -14.09 2.40
CA GLY A 286 6.64 -15.49 2.02
C GLY A 286 6.73 -15.71 0.50
N ILE A 287 6.03 -14.89 -0.28
CA ILE A 287 6.07 -14.93 -1.75
C ILE A 287 7.42 -14.42 -2.27
N LEU A 288 7.90 -13.30 -1.72
CA LEU A 288 9.19 -12.73 -2.10
C LEU A 288 10.36 -13.66 -1.76
N SER A 289 10.26 -14.43 -0.67
CA SER A 289 11.26 -15.43 -0.28
C SER A 289 11.44 -16.54 -1.33
N ASP A 290 10.40 -16.89 -2.09
CA ASP A 290 10.51 -17.86 -3.19
C ASP A 290 11.15 -17.26 -4.45
N LYS A 291 10.87 -16.00 -4.73
CA LYS A 291 11.46 -15.30 -5.88
C LYS A 291 12.96 -15.04 -5.72
N ASN A 292 13.48 -15.15 -4.49
CA ASN A 292 14.88 -14.93 -4.15
C ASN A 292 15.69 -16.23 -3.96
N LYS A 293 15.11 -17.38 -4.28
CA LYS A 293 15.81 -18.68 -4.34
C LYS A 293 16.55 -18.82 -5.67
#